data_ce5a039096cc969ed4f31fe5f91d4c6d
#
_entry.id   ce5a039096cc969ed4f31fe5f91d4c6d
#
_cell.length_a   1.000
_cell.length_b   1.000
_cell.length_c   1.000
_cell.angle_alpha   90.00
_cell.angle_beta   90.00
_cell.angle_gamma   90.00
#
_symmetry.space_group_name_H-M   'P 1'
#
loop_
_entity.id
_entity.type
_entity.pdbx_description
1 polymer ?
#
loop_
_entity_poly.entity_id
_entity_poly.type
_entity_poly.pdbx_seq_one_letter_code
_entity_poly.pdbx_strand_id
1 'polypeptide(L)'
;MTKPAAEQVMEAFEEFKAANDNIQAEIKKLGTADVVLTDKLDRINAALDKFEGENQKATAALLEAKKAADNEKKHVDEIEEKLAKLELRGGASVDKVAEMKKRHESWARGVVFAHTQGVSLTAEQQKLFREVEAEYKALSVGNDTTGGYLAPMEYVREIIKSVTEISPVRSLVRVRSTAAKAIQIPKRTGQFSAVWVAEQGGRSETDGLRYGMWEIPTHEMYALIDISEQNLEDSAFSMEAEISSEATEQFAVAEGAAVVSGSSIGKPEGWMTAAGVAETNSGTAATIADADGQANGLLSLKFGVKTAYTRNATWALNRNTLGSVRRLKDGQKNYIWMPGIALGKPNTIDGDPYVEVPDMPSEGAGLYPVAYGDFSKAYTLVDRIQMSMLRDPYTQATGGNVRFIFRKRIGGQVTLAEAIRKLKCSV
;
A
#
# COMPACT_ATOMS: atom_id res chain seq x y z
N MET A 1 -29.04 33.65 -7.57
CA MET A 1 -27.78 33.09 -8.06
C MET A 1 -26.71 33.50 -7.06
N THR A 2 -26.20 32.58 -6.29
CA THR A 2 -25.09 32.80 -5.34
C THR A 2 -23.82 33.09 -6.14
N LYS A 3 -23.15 34.24 -5.84
CA LYS A 3 -21.85 34.58 -6.44
C LYS A 3 -20.87 33.39 -6.23
N PRO A 4 -20.02 33.06 -7.21
CA PRO A 4 -19.01 31.99 -7.04
C PRO A 4 -18.08 32.32 -5.87
N ALA A 5 -17.67 31.30 -5.13
CA ALA A 5 -16.88 31.44 -3.90
C ALA A 5 -15.61 32.29 -4.10
N ALA A 6 -15.01 32.27 -5.28
CA ALA A 6 -13.84 33.08 -5.62
C ALA A 6 -14.14 34.58 -5.65
N GLU A 7 -15.33 35.01 -6.10
CA GLU A 7 -15.73 36.42 -6.09
C GLU A 7 -16.02 36.90 -4.68
N GLN A 8 -16.60 36.08 -3.81
CA GLN A 8 -16.83 36.42 -2.40
C GLN A 8 -15.51 36.58 -1.64
N VAL A 9 -14.51 35.78 -1.92
CA VAL A 9 -13.17 35.90 -1.33
C VAL A 9 -12.47 37.18 -1.79
N MET A 10 -12.61 37.57 -3.06
CA MET A 10 -12.04 38.81 -3.58
C MET A 10 -12.72 40.03 -2.97
N GLU A 11 -14.03 40.03 -2.86
CA GLU A 11 -14.81 41.14 -2.25
C GLU A 11 -14.42 41.32 -0.77
N ALA A 12 -14.28 40.21 -0.01
CA ALA A 12 -13.82 40.28 1.39
C ALA A 12 -12.35 40.73 1.50
N PHE A 13 -11.51 40.43 0.52
CA PHE A 13 -10.11 40.82 0.49
C PHE A 13 -9.97 42.35 0.18
N GLU A 14 -10.77 42.88 -0.75
CA GLU A 14 -10.81 44.32 -1.03
C GLU A 14 -11.31 45.12 0.18
N GLU A 15 -12.34 44.61 0.89
CA GLU A 15 -12.81 45.24 2.14
C GLU A 15 -11.72 45.21 3.22
N PHE A 16 -10.97 44.15 3.36
CA PHE A 16 -9.86 44.06 4.31
C PHE A 16 -8.72 45.00 3.95
N LYS A 17 -8.37 45.15 2.67
CA LYS A 17 -7.34 46.08 2.18
C LYS A 17 -7.76 47.54 2.47
N ALA A 18 -9.00 47.90 2.19
CA ALA A 18 -9.52 49.22 2.47
C ALA A 18 -9.56 49.57 3.97
N ALA A 19 -9.89 48.58 4.82
CA ALA A 19 -9.82 48.71 6.27
C ALA A 19 -8.39 48.93 6.78
N ASN A 20 -7.42 48.20 6.22
CA ASN A 20 -6.01 48.32 6.57
C ASN A 20 -5.41 49.67 6.16
N ASP A 21 -5.77 50.19 4.98
CA ASP A 21 -5.36 51.52 4.51
C ASP A 21 -5.92 52.64 5.40
N ASN A 22 -7.16 52.51 5.86
CA ASN A 22 -7.78 53.44 6.80
C ASN A 22 -7.05 53.42 8.15
N ILE A 23 -6.71 52.25 8.69
CA ILE A 23 -5.95 52.10 9.95
C ILE A 23 -4.56 52.76 9.81
N GLN A 24 -3.88 52.58 8.67
CA GLN A 24 -2.60 53.24 8.41
C GLN A 24 -2.71 54.76 8.37
N ALA A 25 -3.78 55.29 7.77
CA ALA A 25 -4.04 56.74 7.72
C ALA A 25 -4.31 57.30 9.11
N GLU A 26 -4.99 56.57 9.99
CA GLU A 26 -5.21 56.95 11.38
C GLU A 26 -3.94 56.93 12.22
N ILE A 27 -3.10 55.92 12.07
CA ILE A 27 -1.80 55.74 12.76
C ILE A 27 -0.86 56.91 12.36
N LYS A 28 -0.82 57.27 11.08
CA LYS A 28 -0.04 58.43 10.61
C LYS A 28 -0.52 59.78 11.21
N LYS A 29 -1.81 59.92 11.50
CA LYS A 29 -2.40 61.13 12.14
C LYS A 29 -2.08 61.21 13.63
N LEU A 30 -1.88 60.12 14.32
CA LEU A 30 -1.65 60.07 15.77
C LEU A 30 -0.19 60.35 16.18
N GLY A 31 0.77 60.41 15.25
CA GLY A 31 2.13 60.96 15.48
C GLY A 31 3.05 60.22 16.45
N THR A 32 2.62 59.12 17.02
CA THR A 32 3.37 58.30 18.01
C THR A 32 3.25 56.84 17.68
N ALA A 33 3.72 56.44 16.46
CA ALA A 33 3.78 55.03 16.10
C ALA A 33 5.02 54.43 16.70
N ASP A 34 4.86 53.41 17.56
CA ASP A 34 5.90 52.56 18.02
C ASP A 34 6.60 51.90 16.81
N VAL A 35 7.95 51.97 16.73
CA VAL A 35 8.76 51.45 15.62
C VAL A 35 8.44 49.96 15.33
N VAL A 36 8.08 49.22 16.37
CA VAL A 36 7.68 47.81 16.25
C VAL A 36 6.34 47.63 15.54
N LEU A 37 5.43 48.58 15.66
CA LEU A 37 4.10 48.54 15.05
C LEU A 37 4.20 48.86 13.54
N THR A 38 5.04 49.81 13.16
CA THR A 38 5.32 50.14 11.76
C THR A 38 6.00 48.99 11.03
N ASP A 39 7.01 48.32 11.63
CA ASP A 39 7.66 47.16 11.04
C ASP A 39 6.70 45.97 10.83
N LYS A 40 5.77 45.75 11.76
CA LYS A 40 4.72 44.72 11.59
C LYS A 40 3.73 45.09 10.48
N LEU A 41 3.32 46.36 10.35
CA LEU A 41 2.45 46.80 9.27
C LEU A 41 3.10 46.67 7.91
N ASP A 42 4.39 47.01 7.79
CA ASP A 42 5.14 46.86 6.53
C ASP A 42 5.26 45.41 6.11
N ARG A 43 5.46 44.47 7.05
CA ARG A 43 5.45 43.04 6.78
C ARG A 43 4.07 42.54 6.36
N ILE A 44 2.98 43.03 6.94
CA ILE A 44 1.62 42.67 6.53
C ILE A 44 1.35 43.15 5.12
N ASN A 45 1.74 44.40 4.78
CA ASN A 45 1.57 44.93 3.45
C ASN A 45 2.37 44.18 2.40
N ALA A 46 3.62 43.85 2.69
CA ALA A 46 4.44 43.02 1.79
C ALA A 46 3.86 41.61 1.58
N ALA A 47 3.24 41.04 2.61
CA ALA A 47 2.54 39.75 2.49
C ALA A 47 1.24 39.89 1.69
N LEU A 48 0.50 40.98 1.83
CA LEU A 48 -0.70 41.29 1.06
C LEU A 48 -0.40 41.47 -0.42
N ASP A 49 0.63 42.23 -0.78
CA ASP A 49 1.06 42.43 -2.18
C ASP A 49 1.50 41.13 -2.84
N LYS A 50 2.21 40.26 -2.09
CA LYS A 50 2.60 38.95 -2.57
C LYS A 50 1.39 38.04 -2.82
N PHE A 51 0.43 38.04 -1.91
CA PHE A 51 -0.80 37.27 -2.04
C PHE A 51 -1.67 37.77 -3.20
N GLU A 52 -1.73 39.11 -3.43
CA GLU A 52 -2.41 39.69 -4.58
C GLU A 52 -1.78 39.25 -5.90
N GLY A 53 -0.44 39.22 -5.98
CA GLY A 53 0.30 38.75 -7.14
C GLY A 53 0.09 37.25 -7.42
N GLU A 54 0.01 36.43 -6.39
CA GLU A 54 -0.28 35.00 -6.52
C GLU A 54 -1.74 34.75 -6.95
N ASN A 55 -2.67 35.53 -6.43
CA ASN A 55 -4.10 35.42 -6.77
C ASN A 55 -4.38 35.87 -8.20
N GLN A 56 -3.69 36.91 -8.69
CA GLN A 56 -3.77 37.36 -10.10
C GLN A 56 -3.23 36.29 -11.05
N LYS A 57 -2.15 35.58 -10.68
CA LYS A 57 -1.60 34.46 -11.45
C LYS A 57 -2.56 33.26 -11.47
N ALA A 58 -3.15 32.96 -10.32
CA ALA A 58 -4.12 31.88 -10.21
C ALA A 58 -5.40 32.15 -11.03
N THR A 59 -5.92 33.39 -11.01
CA THR A 59 -7.09 33.78 -11.82
C THR A 59 -6.78 33.80 -13.31
N ALA A 60 -5.58 34.22 -13.74
CA ALA A 60 -5.14 34.15 -15.12
C ALA A 60 -5.02 32.69 -15.61
N ALA A 61 -4.43 31.81 -14.81
CA ALA A 61 -4.33 30.37 -15.11
C ALA A 61 -5.72 29.71 -15.20
N LEU A 62 -6.65 30.09 -14.35
CA LEU A 62 -8.02 29.59 -14.36
C LEU A 62 -8.80 30.06 -15.59
N LEU A 63 -8.55 31.26 -16.06
CA LEU A 63 -9.12 31.79 -17.31
C LEU A 63 -8.57 31.07 -18.54
N GLU A 64 -7.25 30.78 -18.56
CA GLU A 64 -6.63 29.99 -19.63
C GLU A 64 -7.15 28.55 -19.63
N ALA A 65 -7.29 27.92 -18.46
CA ALA A 65 -7.88 26.59 -18.37
C ALA A 65 -9.33 26.54 -18.83
N LYS A 66 -10.14 27.57 -18.53
CA LYS A 66 -11.51 27.69 -19.07
C LYS A 66 -11.51 27.84 -20.58
N LYS A 67 -10.65 28.66 -21.15
CA LYS A 67 -10.54 28.80 -22.62
C LYS A 67 -10.11 27.49 -23.30
N ALA A 68 -9.20 26.73 -22.69
CA ALA A 68 -8.81 25.42 -23.18
C ALA A 68 -9.99 24.43 -23.14
N ALA A 69 -10.73 24.38 -22.04
CA ALA A 69 -11.90 23.51 -21.90
C ALA A 69 -13.04 23.88 -22.88
N ASP A 70 -13.26 25.17 -23.14
CA ASP A 70 -14.25 25.62 -24.14
C ASP A 70 -13.82 25.28 -25.58
N ASN A 71 -12.52 25.28 -25.86
CA ASN A 71 -12.00 24.83 -27.15
C ASN A 71 -12.13 23.31 -27.33
N GLU A 72 -11.80 22.53 -26.29
CA GLU A 72 -12.02 21.08 -26.30
C GLU A 72 -13.50 20.74 -26.50
N LYS A 73 -14.41 21.46 -25.84
CA LYS A 73 -15.84 21.26 -26.03
C LYS A 73 -16.29 21.52 -27.44
N LYS A 74 -15.80 22.57 -28.10
CA LYS A 74 -16.06 22.82 -29.51
C LYS A 74 -15.53 21.71 -30.41
N HIS A 75 -14.37 21.17 -30.12
CA HIS A 75 -13.81 20.02 -30.83
C HIS A 75 -14.67 18.76 -30.68
N VAL A 76 -15.20 18.51 -29.46
CA VAL A 76 -16.13 17.40 -29.21
C VAL A 76 -17.43 17.59 -30.02
N ASP A 77 -18.02 18.78 -30.01
CA ASP A 77 -19.23 19.10 -30.77
C ASP A 77 -18.99 18.94 -32.28
N GLU A 78 -17.80 19.34 -32.79
CA GLU A 78 -17.43 19.13 -34.20
C GLU A 78 -17.26 17.63 -34.55
N ILE A 79 -16.73 16.84 -33.61
CA ILE A 79 -16.55 15.39 -33.77
C ILE A 79 -17.93 14.71 -33.74
N GLU A 80 -18.82 15.11 -32.83
CA GLU A 80 -20.19 14.57 -32.78
C GLU A 80 -20.99 14.92 -34.05
N GLU A 81 -20.84 16.14 -34.59
CA GLU A 81 -21.45 16.51 -35.85
C GLU A 81 -20.92 15.70 -37.04
N LYS A 82 -19.60 15.43 -37.04
CA LYS A 82 -18.98 14.56 -38.07
C LYS A 82 -19.39 13.11 -37.91
N LEU A 83 -19.53 12.60 -36.67
CA LEU A 83 -20.06 11.26 -36.38
C LEU A 83 -21.51 11.10 -36.81
N ALA A 84 -22.36 12.08 -36.49
CA ALA A 84 -23.77 12.08 -36.96
C ALA A 84 -23.88 12.13 -38.48
N LYS A 85 -22.99 12.87 -39.17
CA LYS A 85 -22.91 12.87 -40.64
C LYS A 85 -22.38 11.54 -41.20
N LEU A 86 -21.52 10.83 -40.50
CA LEU A 86 -21.04 9.49 -40.86
C LEU A 86 -22.11 8.42 -40.61
N GLU A 87 -22.87 8.50 -39.52
CA GLU A 87 -23.99 7.59 -39.24
C GLU A 87 -25.13 7.77 -40.26
N LEU A 88 -25.44 9.01 -40.68
CA LEU A 88 -26.38 9.28 -41.78
C LEU A 88 -25.86 8.84 -43.15
N ARG A 89 -24.54 8.64 -43.28
CA ARG A 89 -23.87 8.11 -44.48
C ARG A 89 -23.58 6.61 -44.41
N GLY A 90 -24.10 5.92 -43.39
CA GLY A 90 -23.95 4.49 -43.11
C GLY A 90 -24.41 3.55 -44.22
N GLY A 91 -23.68 3.59 -45.30
CA GLY A 91 -23.82 2.75 -46.50
C GLY A 91 -22.55 2.71 -47.34
N ALA A 92 -21.38 2.92 -46.73
CA ALA A 92 -20.12 2.62 -47.45
C ALA A 92 -19.96 1.09 -47.46
N SER A 93 -20.43 0.49 -48.55
CA SER A 93 -20.36 -0.95 -48.80
C SER A 93 -18.94 -1.46 -48.60
N VAL A 94 -18.83 -2.67 -48.05
CA VAL A 94 -17.61 -3.47 -47.93
C VAL A 94 -16.76 -3.44 -49.22
N ASP A 95 -17.39 -3.25 -50.37
CA ASP A 95 -16.78 -3.11 -51.68
C ASP A 95 -15.85 -1.87 -51.80
N LYS A 96 -16.24 -0.71 -51.24
CA LYS A 96 -15.40 0.51 -51.34
C LYS A 96 -14.12 0.40 -50.48
N VAL A 97 -14.16 -0.28 -49.35
CA VAL A 97 -12.98 -0.54 -48.53
C VAL A 97 -12.03 -1.53 -49.21
N ALA A 98 -12.58 -2.54 -49.88
CA ALA A 98 -11.83 -3.49 -50.68
C ALA A 98 -11.19 -2.82 -51.92
N GLU A 99 -11.89 -1.87 -52.54
CA GLU A 99 -11.38 -1.10 -53.67
C GLU A 99 -10.27 -0.13 -53.25
N MET A 100 -10.39 0.54 -52.10
CA MET A 100 -9.34 1.35 -51.51
C MET A 100 -8.08 0.53 -51.15
N LYS A 101 -8.26 -0.67 -50.58
CA LYS A 101 -7.13 -1.57 -50.29
C LYS A 101 -6.42 -1.98 -51.57
N LYS A 102 -7.11 -2.38 -52.63
CA LYS A 102 -6.54 -2.73 -53.93
C LYS A 102 -5.80 -1.53 -54.56
N ARG A 103 -6.35 -0.32 -54.44
CA ARG A 103 -5.76 0.92 -54.95
C ARG A 103 -4.47 1.24 -54.17
N HIS A 104 -4.44 1.06 -52.84
CA HIS A 104 -3.27 1.27 -52.00
C HIS A 104 -2.18 0.24 -52.26
N GLU A 105 -2.54 -1.04 -52.39
CA GLU A 105 -1.56 -2.10 -52.68
C GLU A 105 -0.94 -1.92 -54.08
N SER A 106 -1.71 -1.53 -55.09
CA SER A 106 -1.19 -1.27 -56.42
C SER A 106 -0.27 -0.05 -56.45
N TRP A 107 -0.58 1.00 -55.66
CA TRP A 107 0.28 2.16 -55.49
C TRP A 107 1.57 1.79 -54.78
N ALA A 108 1.52 1.12 -53.62
CA ALA A 108 2.70 0.74 -52.87
C ALA A 108 3.67 -0.13 -53.69
N ARG A 109 3.13 -1.08 -54.45
CA ARG A 109 3.96 -1.95 -55.32
C ARG A 109 4.49 -1.22 -56.55
N GLY A 110 3.65 -0.38 -57.20
CA GLY A 110 4.03 0.27 -58.47
C GLY A 110 4.92 1.48 -58.29
N VAL A 111 4.56 2.37 -57.36
CA VAL A 111 5.24 3.68 -57.21
C VAL A 111 6.47 3.59 -56.36
N VAL A 112 6.46 2.88 -55.25
CA VAL A 112 7.61 2.69 -54.37
C VAL A 112 8.70 1.88 -55.09
N PHE A 113 8.28 0.82 -55.83
CA PHE A 113 9.23 0.03 -56.60
C PHE A 113 9.85 0.80 -57.75
N ALA A 114 9.09 1.63 -58.47
CA ALA A 114 9.62 2.52 -59.54
C ALA A 114 10.59 3.57 -58.96
N HIS A 115 10.29 4.14 -57.83
CA HIS A 115 11.15 5.14 -57.17
C HIS A 115 12.47 4.55 -56.67
N THR A 116 12.47 3.36 -56.10
CA THR A 116 13.69 2.67 -55.64
C THR A 116 14.55 2.16 -56.76
N GLN A 117 14.01 1.89 -57.96
CA GLN A 117 14.75 1.42 -59.14
C GLN A 117 15.22 2.58 -60.05
N GLY A 118 14.92 3.83 -59.73
CA GLY A 118 15.34 5.02 -60.52
C GLY A 118 14.59 5.15 -61.86
N VAL A 119 13.44 4.53 -62.02
CA VAL A 119 12.59 4.61 -63.22
C VAL A 119 11.73 5.87 -63.12
N SER A 120 11.67 6.67 -64.19
CA SER A 120 10.82 7.87 -64.24
C SER A 120 9.34 7.49 -64.28
N LEU A 121 8.55 8.05 -63.34
CA LEU A 121 7.14 7.85 -63.23
C LEU A 121 6.35 8.54 -64.36
N THR A 122 5.32 7.88 -64.90
CA THR A 122 4.42 8.49 -65.85
C THR A 122 3.55 9.60 -65.25
N ALA A 123 3.01 10.51 -66.02
CA ALA A 123 2.19 11.63 -65.54
C ALA A 123 0.97 11.18 -64.73
N GLU A 124 0.36 10.04 -65.06
CA GLU A 124 -0.72 9.47 -64.31
C GLU A 124 -0.29 8.90 -62.94
N GLN A 125 0.87 8.26 -62.88
CA GLN A 125 1.45 7.75 -61.68
C GLN A 125 1.90 8.90 -60.74
N GLN A 126 2.42 10.00 -61.29
CA GLN A 126 2.76 11.20 -60.50
C GLN A 126 1.52 11.86 -59.90
N LYS A 127 0.39 11.88 -60.63
CA LYS A 127 -0.87 12.40 -60.11
C LYS A 127 -1.40 11.51 -58.99
N LEU A 128 -1.40 10.20 -59.17
CA LEU A 128 -1.78 9.23 -58.16
C LEU A 128 -0.88 9.33 -56.92
N PHE A 129 0.40 9.54 -57.09
CA PHE A 129 1.37 9.76 -55.99
C PHE A 129 1.01 10.99 -55.16
N ARG A 130 0.70 12.12 -55.81
CA ARG A 130 0.33 13.35 -55.10
C ARG A 130 -1.02 13.21 -54.36
N GLU A 131 -1.98 12.53 -54.95
CA GLU A 131 -3.28 12.28 -54.32
C GLU A 131 -3.12 11.40 -53.07
N VAL A 132 -2.33 10.33 -53.18
CA VAL A 132 -2.08 9.42 -52.06
C VAL A 132 -1.17 10.07 -51.01
N GLU A 133 -0.18 10.89 -51.41
CA GLU A 133 0.65 11.67 -50.48
C GLU A 133 -0.19 12.67 -49.68
N ALA A 134 -1.20 13.28 -50.30
CA ALA A 134 -2.15 14.16 -49.62
C ALA A 134 -3.03 13.38 -48.63
N GLU A 135 -3.47 12.17 -48.97
CA GLU A 135 -4.18 11.26 -48.06
C GLU A 135 -3.29 10.81 -46.88
N TYR A 136 -1.99 10.48 -47.14
CA TYR A 136 -1.06 10.10 -46.07
C TYR A 136 -0.76 11.24 -45.12
N LYS A 137 -0.70 12.50 -45.56
CA LYS A 137 -0.54 13.67 -44.69
C LYS A 137 -1.76 13.88 -43.76
N ALA A 138 -2.91 13.31 -44.13
CA ALA A 138 -4.11 13.34 -43.31
C ALA A 138 -4.26 12.13 -42.37
N LEU A 139 -3.30 11.18 -42.38
CA LEU A 139 -3.30 10.02 -41.51
C LEU A 139 -3.02 10.44 -40.06
N SER A 140 -3.91 10.05 -39.15
CA SER A 140 -3.81 10.32 -37.71
C SER A 140 -3.80 9.03 -36.94
N VAL A 141 -2.90 8.91 -35.93
CA VAL A 141 -2.82 7.75 -35.03
C VAL A 141 -4.09 7.59 -34.19
N GLY A 142 -4.83 8.68 -33.99
CA GLY A 142 -6.08 8.66 -33.21
C GLY A 142 -7.29 8.05 -33.94
N ASN A 143 -7.17 7.63 -35.22
CA ASN A 143 -8.23 7.03 -35.98
C ASN A 143 -7.74 5.75 -36.68
N ASP A 144 -8.31 4.61 -36.34
CA ASP A 144 -7.92 3.28 -36.84
C ASP A 144 -7.94 3.18 -38.35
N THR A 145 -8.91 3.83 -39.00
CA THR A 145 -9.08 3.80 -40.47
C THR A 145 -8.10 4.69 -41.20
N THR A 146 -7.48 5.69 -40.54
CA THR A 146 -6.60 6.69 -41.19
C THR A 146 -5.14 6.54 -40.80
N GLY A 147 -4.77 5.59 -39.97
CA GLY A 147 -3.37 5.38 -39.60
C GLY A 147 -3.13 4.66 -38.26
N GLY A 148 -4.18 4.48 -37.45
CA GLY A 148 -4.07 3.80 -36.15
C GLY A 148 -3.51 2.39 -36.25
N TYR A 149 -3.89 1.64 -37.29
CA TYR A 149 -3.36 0.28 -37.52
C TYR A 149 -1.87 0.24 -37.97
N LEU A 150 -1.31 1.38 -38.42
CA LEU A 150 0.09 1.46 -38.84
C LEU A 150 1.03 1.82 -37.72
N ALA A 151 0.51 2.31 -36.58
CA ALA A 151 1.28 2.59 -35.39
C ALA A 151 1.43 1.29 -34.59
N PRO A 152 2.65 0.71 -34.51
CA PRO A 152 2.86 -0.49 -33.69
C PRO A 152 2.62 -0.12 -32.22
N MET A 153 1.73 -0.87 -31.59
CA MET A 153 1.59 -0.79 -30.14
C MET A 153 2.83 -1.45 -29.52
N GLU A 154 3.52 -0.71 -28.69
CA GLU A 154 4.59 -1.27 -27.88
C GLU A 154 3.97 -2.03 -26.70
N TYR A 155 4.13 -3.35 -26.69
CA TYR A 155 3.71 -4.17 -25.58
C TYR A 155 4.79 -4.12 -24.49
N VAL A 156 4.48 -3.50 -23.38
CA VAL A 156 5.28 -3.60 -22.17
C VAL A 156 5.10 -5.01 -21.61
N ARG A 157 6.21 -5.76 -21.53
CA ARG A 157 6.20 -7.14 -20.98
C ARG A 157 6.26 -7.12 -19.46
N GLU A 158 5.42 -6.31 -18.84
CA GLU A 158 5.33 -6.18 -17.40
C GLU A 158 3.87 -6.32 -16.97
N ILE A 159 3.62 -7.21 -16.02
CA ILE A 159 2.28 -7.41 -15.47
C ILE A 159 2.11 -6.44 -14.31
N ILE A 160 1.15 -5.53 -14.43
CA ILE A 160 0.78 -4.64 -13.34
C ILE A 160 -0.09 -5.44 -12.37
N LYS A 161 0.46 -5.77 -11.20
CA LYS A 161 -0.31 -6.39 -10.12
C LYS A 161 -0.40 -5.47 -8.89
N SER A 162 -1.48 -5.63 -8.14
CA SER A 162 -1.62 -4.94 -6.85
C SER A 162 -0.57 -5.45 -5.86
N VAL A 163 -0.08 -4.55 -5.01
CA VAL A 163 0.90 -4.92 -4.00
C VAL A 163 0.24 -5.82 -2.95
N THR A 164 0.83 -7.00 -2.73
CA THR A 164 0.42 -7.92 -1.66
C THR A 164 1.14 -7.52 -0.38
N GLU A 165 0.38 -7.22 0.67
CA GLU A 165 0.96 -6.88 1.98
C GLU A 165 1.45 -8.16 2.67
N ILE A 166 2.77 -8.31 2.77
CA ILE A 166 3.42 -9.43 3.45
C ILE A 166 3.84 -9.00 4.85
N SER A 167 3.43 -9.75 5.85
CA SER A 167 3.80 -9.50 7.24
C SER A 167 5.27 -9.76 7.51
N PRO A 168 6.00 -8.85 8.18
CA PRO A 168 7.40 -9.03 8.56
C PRO A 168 7.56 -9.94 9.79
N VAL A 169 6.65 -10.87 10.03
CA VAL A 169 6.56 -11.71 11.22
C VAL A 169 7.82 -12.56 11.43
N ARG A 170 8.41 -13.08 10.35
CA ARG A 170 9.65 -13.88 10.42
C ARG A 170 10.85 -13.14 11.02
N SER A 171 10.90 -11.83 10.85
CA SER A 171 11.97 -11.01 11.43
C SER A 171 11.80 -10.78 12.93
N LEU A 172 10.57 -10.89 13.43
CA LEU A 172 10.25 -10.71 14.84
C LEU A 172 10.47 -11.98 15.66
N VAL A 173 10.13 -13.16 15.09
CA VAL A 173 10.10 -14.44 15.80
C VAL A 173 11.37 -15.24 15.60
N ARG A 174 11.59 -16.24 16.47
CA ARG A 174 12.69 -17.18 16.32
C ARG A 174 12.32 -18.26 15.30
N VAL A 175 13.09 -18.36 14.22
CA VAL A 175 12.92 -19.41 13.20
C VAL A 175 13.89 -20.57 13.46
N ARG A 176 13.37 -21.79 13.41
CA ARG A 176 14.14 -23.05 13.49
C ARG A 176 13.76 -23.95 12.34
N SER A 177 14.70 -24.76 11.85
CA SER A 177 14.47 -25.80 10.85
C SER A 177 14.49 -27.19 11.48
N THR A 178 13.68 -28.12 10.95
CA THR A 178 13.64 -29.51 11.38
C THR A 178 13.38 -30.45 10.21
N ALA A 179 13.89 -31.67 10.30
CA ALA A 179 13.51 -32.78 9.39
C ALA A 179 12.39 -33.63 9.99
N ALA A 180 12.12 -33.52 11.30
CA ALA A 180 11.11 -34.29 12.02
C ALA A 180 9.71 -33.72 11.89
N LYS A 181 8.68 -34.50 12.22
CA LYS A 181 7.27 -34.06 12.24
C LYS A 181 6.99 -32.97 13.24
N ALA A 182 7.72 -32.95 14.35
CA ALA A 182 7.61 -31.96 15.41
C ALA A 182 8.98 -31.70 16.05
N ILE A 183 9.15 -30.54 16.65
CA ILE A 183 10.32 -30.24 17.51
C ILE A 183 9.88 -30.30 18.97
N GLN A 184 10.67 -31.00 19.77
CA GLN A 184 10.53 -31.01 21.22
C GLN A 184 11.56 -30.09 21.85
N ILE A 185 11.11 -29.14 22.65
CA ILE A 185 11.96 -28.16 23.34
C ILE A 185 11.83 -28.38 24.84
N PRO A 186 12.93 -28.66 25.58
CA PRO A 186 12.86 -28.75 27.03
C PRO A 186 12.55 -27.38 27.61
N LYS A 187 11.53 -27.32 28.46
CA LYS A 187 11.12 -26.10 29.17
C LYS A 187 11.25 -26.34 30.66
N ARG A 188 11.89 -25.42 31.35
CA ARG A 188 11.94 -25.46 32.81
C ARG A 188 10.57 -25.08 33.39
N THR A 189 9.97 -25.98 34.14
CA THR A 189 8.64 -25.82 34.77
C THR A 189 8.72 -25.50 36.24
N GLY A 190 9.86 -25.76 36.90
CA GLY A 190 10.12 -25.43 38.29
C GLY A 190 11.48 -24.83 38.48
N GLN A 191 11.62 -24.02 39.48
CA GLN A 191 12.90 -23.40 39.91
C GLN A 191 13.03 -23.50 41.42
N PHE A 192 14.27 -23.62 41.87
CA PHE A 192 14.55 -23.54 43.29
C PHE A 192 14.63 -22.09 43.76
N SER A 193 14.30 -21.85 45.02
CA SER A 193 14.51 -20.55 45.67
C SER A 193 15.69 -20.62 46.60
N ALA A 194 16.51 -19.55 46.62
CA ALA A 194 17.55 -19.39 47.65
C ALA A 194 16.88 -18.88 48.93
N VAL A 195 17.23 -19.49 50.05
CA VAL A 195 16.71 -19.14 51.38
C VAL A 195 17.87 -18.68 52.27
N TRP A 196 17.66 -17.54 52.93
CA TRP A 196 18.60 -17.06 53.92
C TRP A 196 18.43 -17.85 55.24
N VAL A 197 19.53 -18.23 55.85
CA VAL A 197 19.54 -18.94 57.13
C VAL A 197 20.44 -18.22 58.14
N ALA A 198 20.03 -18.18 59.39
CA ALA A 198 20.86 -17.66 60.47
C ALA A 198 22.04 -18.59 60.73
N GLU A 199 23.08 -18.11 61.42
CA GLU A 199 24.32 -18.83 61.66
C GLU A 199 24.14 -20.23 62.28
N GLN A 200 23.13 -20.40 63.11
CA GLN A 200 22.78 -21.69 63.74
C GLN A 200 21.39 -22.25 63.28
N GLY A 201 20.85 -21.69 62.21
CA GLY A 201 19.54 -22.12 61.69
C GLY A 201 19.59 -23.45 60.94
N GLY A 202 18.56 -24.29 61.13
CA GLY A 202 18.39 -25.52 60.37
C GLY A 202 18.17 -25.23 58.89
N ARG A 203 18.79 -26.02 57.99
CA ARG A 203 18.62 -25.94 56.55
C ARG A 203 17.60 -26.98 56.10
N SER A 204 16.50 -26.55 55.52
CA SER A 204 15.50 -27.44 54.89
C SER A 204 15.77 -27.55 53.38
N GLU A 205 15.40 -28.67 52.82
CA GLU A 205 15.46 -28.86 51.36
C GLU A 205 14.59 -27.86 50.65
N THR A 206 15.14 -27.24 49.61
CA THR A 206 14.41 -26.33 48.70
C THR A 206 13.91 -27.10 47.50
N ASP A 207 12.82 -26.62 46.87
CA ASP A 207 12.27 -27.25 45.66
C ASP A 207 13.35 -27.41 44.58
N GLY A 208 13.37 -28.57 43.94
CA GLY A 208 14.32 -28.91 42.87
C GLY A 208 13.95 -28.33 41.53
N LEU A 209 14.90 -28.34 40.60
CA LEU A 209 14.62 -28.00 39.19
C LEU A 209 13.72 -29.05 38.57
N ARG A 210 12.66 -28.58 37.87
CA ARG A 210 11.77 -29.45 37.11
C ARG A 210 11.78 -29.02 35.67
N TYR A 211 11.78 -30.00 34.75
CA TYR A 211 11.73 -29.80 33.31
C TYR A 211 10.52 -30.51 32.72
N GLY A 212 9.89 -29.85 31.77
CA GLY A 212 8.85 -30.43 30.91
C GLY A 212 9.32 -30.40 29.46
N MET A 213 8.66 -31.16 28.60
CA MET A 213 8.87 -31.14 27.17
C MET A 213 7.76 -30.35 26.50
N TRP A 214 8.13 -29.43 25.62
CA TRP A 214 7.18 -28.63 24.84
C TRP A 214 7.30 -29.05 23.40
N GLU A 215 6.22 -29.55 22.80
CA GLU A 215 6.20 -30.07 21.44
C GLU A 215 5.55 -29.07 20.51
N ILE A 216 6.22 -28.72 19.40
CA ILE A 216 5.71 -27.86 18.35
C ILE A 216 5.48 -28.72 17.11
N PRO A 217 4.21 -29.05 16.76
CA PRO A 217 3.88 -29.81 15.58
C PRO A 217 4.04 -28.94 14.31
N THR A 218 4.34 -29.61 13.18
CA THR A 218 4.34 -28.94 11.87
C THR A 218 3.12 -29.33 11.07
N HIS A 219 2.47 -28.32 10.48
CA HIS A 219 1.29 -28.45 9.63
C HIS A 219 1.64 -28.22 8.17
N GLU A 220 0.88 -28.80 7.26
CA GLU A 220 1.07 -28.63 5.84
C GLU A 220 0.08 -27.61 5.31
N MET A 221 0.57 -26.68 4.52
CA MET A 221 -0.23 -25.81 3.65
C MET A 221 0.09 -26.09 2.21
N TYR A 222 -0.92 -26.02 1.35
CA TYR A 222 -0.80 -26.30 -0.07
C TYR A 222 -1.58 -25.29 -0.89
N ALA A 223 -1.16 -25.12 -2.14
CA ALA A 223 -1.92 -24.45 -3.18
C ALA A 223 -1.91 -25.33 -4.43
N LEU A 224 -3.03 -25.41 -5.12
CA LEU A 224 -3.23 -26.21 -6.31
C LEU A 224 -3.84 -25.32 -7.38
N ILE A 225 -3.16 -25.23 -8.52
CA ILE A 225 -3.52 -24.32 -9.62
C ILE A 225 -3.49 -25.12 -10.92
N ASP A 226 -4.58 -25.10 -11.67
CA ASP A 226 -4.69 -25.72 -12.98
C ASP A 226 -4.65 -24.66 -14.06
N ILE A 227 -3.81 -24.82 -15.07
CA ILE A 227 -3.64 -23.89 -16.17
C ILE A 227 -3.68 -24.65 -17.48
N SER A 228 -4.35 -24.10 -18.48
CA SER A 228 -4.41 -24.67 -19.83
C SER A 228 -3.01 -24.74 -20.45
N GLU A 229 -2.71 -25.88 -21.05
CA GLU A 229 -1.44 -26.12 -21.75
C GLU A 229 -1.25 -25.11 -22.89
N GLN A 230 -2.30 -24.80 -23.65
CA GLN A 230 -2.27 -23.78 -24.70
C GLN A 230 -1.87 -22.40 -24.14
N ASN A 231 -2.38 -22.03 -22.96
CA ASN A 231 -2.04 -20.75 -22.33
C ASN A 231 -0.58 -20.70 -21.87
N LEU A 232 -0.02 -21.83 -21.47
CA LEU A 232 1.41 -21.94 -21.12
C LEU A 232 2.33 -21.83 -22.36
N GLU A 233 1.88 -22.35 -23.53
CA GLU A 233 2.64 -22.33 -24.76
C GLU A 233 2.53 -21.00 -25.51
N ASP A 234 1.32 -20.42 -25.57
CA ASP A 234 1.03 -19.21 -26.33
C ASP A 234 1.30 -17.91 -25.58
N SER A 235 1.54 -17.98 -24.27
CA SER A 235 1.76 -16.79 -23.46
C SER A 235 3.08 -16.11 -23.81
N ALA A 236 3.01 -14.79 -24.04
CA ALA A 236 4.19 -13.95 -24.20
C ALA A 236 5.00 -13.78 -22.89
N PHE A 237 4.44 -14.23 -21.76
CA PHE A 237 5.01 -14.15 -20.42
C PHE A 237 5.38 -15.55 -19.92
N SER A 238 6.37 -15.62 -19.02
CA SER A 238 6.67 -16.86 -18.31
C SER A 238 5.62 -17.10 -17.21
N MET A 239 4.50 -17.72 -17.58
CA MET A 239 3.39 -18.02 -16.66
C MET A 239 3.84 -18.86 -15.46
N GLU A 240 4.78 -19.79 -15.66
CA GLU A 240 5.33 -20.62 -14.58
C GLU A 240 6.08 -19.78 -13.52
N ALA A 241 6.85 -18.78 -13.95
CA ALA A 241 7.54 -17.87 -13.05
C ALA A 241 6.55 -16.99 -12.28
N GLU A 242 5.52 -16.48 -12.95
CA GLU A 242 4.48 -15.64 -12.32
C GLU A 242 3.69 -16.44 -11.28
N ILE A 243 3.29 -17.66 -11.59
CA ILE A 243 2.59 -18.56 -10.66
C ILE A 243 3.46 -18.87 -9.44
N SER A 244 4.75 -19.14 -9.66
CA SER A 244 5.69 -19.42 -8.57
C SER A 244 5.89 -18.21 -7.66
N SER A 245 5.95 -17.01 -8.22
CA SER A 245 6.02 -15.75 -7.47
C SER A 245 4.75 -15.52 -6.65
N GLU A 246 3.59 -15.66 -7.29
CA GLU A 246 2.29 -15.49 -6.63
C GLU A 246 2.09 -16.52 -5.50
N ALA A 247 2.43 -17.80 -5.75
CA ALA A 247 2.38 -18.83 -4.72
C ALA A 247 3.26 -18.47 -3.52
N THR A 248 4.46 -17.95 -3.75
CA THR A 248 5.38 -17.52 -2.68
C THR A 248 4.77 -16.41 -1.84
N GLU A 249 4.16 -15.40 -2.47
CA GLU A 249 3.49 -14.30 -1.80
C GLU A 249 2.29 -14.78 -0.98
N GLN A 250 1.44 -15.62 -1.55
CA GLN A 250 0.25 -16.15 -0.86
C GLN A 250 0.62 -17.06 0.32
N PHE A 251 1.68 -17.86 0.19
CA PHE A 251 2.19 -18.64 1.32
C PHE A 251 2.75 -17.72 2.43
N ALA A 252 3.40 -16.62 2.09
CA ALA A 252 3.90 -15.66 3.08
C ALA A 252 2.75 -14.96 3.82
N VAL A 253 1.69 -14.59 3.12
CA VAL A 253 0.46 -14.02 3.74
C VAL A 253 -0.20 -15.04 4.66
N ALA A 254 -0.42 -16.27 4.19
CA ALA A 254 -1.04 -17.32 5.01
C ALA A 254 -0.22 -17.66 6.26
N GLU A 255 1.10 -17.64 6.15
CA GLU A 255 2.02 -17.84 7.27
C GLU A 255 1.92 -16.68 8.28
N GLY A 256 1.94 -15.43 7.81
CA GLY A 256 1.79 -14.24 8.65
C GLY A 256 0.50 -14.28 9.46
N ALA A 257 -0.62 -14.51 8.79
CA ALA A 257 -1.92 -14.63 9.42
C ALA A 257 -1.98 -15.79 10.45
N ALA A 258 -1.35 -16.94 10.14
CA ALA A 258 -1.32 -18.08 11.05
C ALA A 258 -0.48 -17.81 12.30
N VAL A 259 0.67 -17.12 12.17
CA VAL A 259 1.54 -16.79 13.32
C VAL A 259 0.91 -15.74 14.22
N VAL A 260 0.11 -14.82 13.69
CA VAL A 260 -0.60 -13.80 14.49
C VAL A 260 -1.85 -14.39 15.15
N SER A 261 -2.74 -15.03 14.37
CA SER A 261 -4.10 -15.38 14.80
C SER A 261 -4.47 -16.85 14.59
N GLY A 262 -3.50 -17.73 14.33
CA GLY A 262 -3.75 -19.15 14.10
C GLY A 262 -4.38 -19.87 15.29
N SER A 263 -5.28 -20.83 15.01
CA SER A 263 -6.09 -21.53 16.05
C SER A 263 -5.41 -22.76 16.65
N SER A 264 -4.19 -23.11 16.28
CA SER A 264 -3.49 -24.35 16.69
C SER A 264 -4.10 -25.66 16.13
N ILE A 265 -5.18 -25.58 15.38
CA ILE A 265 -5.84 -26.75 14.78
C ILE A 265 -5.54 -26.76 13.29
N GLY A 266 -4.70 -27.70 12.84
CA GLY A 266 -4.29 -27.80 11.43
C GLY A 266 -3.40 -26.67 10.91
N LYS A 267 -3.05 -25.71 11.76
CA LYS A 267 -2.20 -24.54 11.48
C LYS A 267 -1.44 -24.11 12.73
N PRO A 268 -0.36 -23.32 12.63
CA PRO A 268 0.37 -22.78 13.78
C PRO A 268 -0.55 -22.11 14.82
N GLU A 269 -0.14 -22.12 16.08
CA GLU A 269 -0.77 -21.33 17.14
C GLU A 269 -0.35 -19.87 17.03
N GLY A 270 -1.31 -18.94 16.94
CA GLY A 270 -1.02 -17.51 16.90
C GLY A 270 -0.73 -16.93 18.29
N TRP A 271 0.13 -15.91 18.36
CA TRP A 271 0.39 -15.26 19.66
C TRP A 271 -0.83 -14.52 20.23
N MET A 272 -1.81 -14.14 19.37
CA MET A 272 -3.04 -13.52 19.82
C MET A 272 -4.04 -14.54 20.39
N THR A 273 -4.04 -15.76 19.87
CA THR A 273 -4.96 -16.83 20.27
C THR A 273 -4.41 -17.66 21.43
N ALA A 274 -3.10 -17.65 21.65
CA ALA A 274 -2.45 -18.39 22.72
C ALA A 274 -3.01 -17.99 24.08
N ALA A 275 -3.53 -18.98 24.80
CA ALA A 275 -4.19 -18.78 26.11
C ALA A 275 -3.21 -18.36 27.23
N GLY A 276 -1.91 -18.69 27.08
CA GLY A 276 -0.89 -18.37 28.07
C GLY A 276 -0.38 -16.93 28.04
N VAL A 277 -0.70 -16.15 26.98
CA VAL A 277 -0.27 -14.76 26.85
C VAL A 277 -1.13 -13.85 27.70
N ALA A 278 -0.49 -13.10 28.59
CA ALA A 278 -1.20 -12.19 29.49
C ALA A 278 -1.91 -11.05 28.74
N GLU A 279 -3.12 -10.75 29.16
CA GLU A 279 -3.95 -9.69 28.61
C GLU A 279 -3.87 -8.42 29.45
N THR A 280 -4.01 -7.27 28.80
CA THR A 280 -4.17 -5.97 29.45
C THR A 280 -5.35 -5.28 28.80
N ASN A 281 -6.29 -4.76 29.60
CA ASN A 281 -7.47 -4.07 29.06
C ASN A 281 -7.08 -2.64 28.63
N SER A 282 -7.74 -2.14 27.58
CA SER A 282 -7.57 -0.76 27.13
C SER A 282 -8.27 0.28 28.01
N GLY A 283 -9.36 -0.14 28.67
CA GLY A 283 -10.25 0.72 29.45
C GLY A 283 -11.49 1.16 28.69
N THR A 284 -11.63 0.80 27.41
CA THR A 284 -12.85 0.97 26.59
C THR A 284 -13.12 -0.26 25.76
N ALA A 285 -14.39 -0.51 25.47
CA ALA A 285 -14.79 -1.73 24.78
C ALA A 285 -14.41 -1.80 23.30
N ALA A 286 -14.16 -0.67 22.64
CA ALA A 286 -14.02 -0.63 21.18
C ALA A 286 -12.71 0.01 20.68
N THR A 287 -11.97 0.70 21.54
CA THR A 287 -10.77 1.47 21.13
C THR A 287 -9.58 1.14 22.03
N ILE A 288 -8.37 1.50 21.58
CA ILE A 288 -7.15 1.40 22.38
C ILE A 288 -7.02 2.54 23.41
N ALA A 289 -7.77 3.63 23.20
CA ALA A 289 -7.85 4.71 24.16
C ALA A 289 -8.65 4.27 25.39
N ASP A 290 -8.35 4.82 26.56
CA ASP A 290 -9.18 4.68 27.73
C ASP A 290 -10.46 5.56 27.66
N ALA A 291 -11.26 5.59 28.72
CA ALA A 291 -12.50 6.34 28.77
C ALA A 291 -12.28 7.87 28.57
N ASP A 292 -11.11 8.37 28.94
CA ASP A 292 -10.70 9.78 28.81
C ASP A 292 -9.99 10.09 27.49
N GLY A 293 -9.81 9.09 26.60
CA GLY A 293 -9.11 9.23 25.33
C GLY A 293 -7.59 9.18 25.43
N GLN A 294 -7.05 8.71 26.57
CA GLN A 294 -5.63 8.67 26.87
C GLN A 294 -5.00 7.30 26.60
N ALA A 295 -3.68 7.21 26.72
CA ALA A 295 -2.87 6.03 26.40
C ALA A 295 -2.62 5.08 27.59
N ASN A 296 -3.42 5.14 28.66
CA ASN A 296 -3.18 4.40 29.90
C ASN A 296 -3.11 2.87 29.68
N GLY A 297 -3.91 2.33 28.74
CA GLY A 297 -3.86 0.92 28.37
C GLY A 297 -2.52 0.50 27.75
N LEU A 298 -1.95 1.34 26.88
CA LEU A 298 -0.62 1.08 26.27
C LEU A 298 0.50 1.15 27.30
N LEU A 299 0.47 2.13 28.20
CA LEU A 299 1.44 2.21 29.31
C LEU A 299 1.35 0.99 30.21
N SER A 300 0.14 0.57 30.60
CA SER A 300 -0.08 -0.63 31.41
C SER A 300 0.41 -1.89 30.71
N LEU A 301 0.26 -1.98 29.37
CA LEU A 301 0.78 -3.08 28.58
C LEU A 301 2.30 -3.13 28.64
N LYS A 302 2.98 -2.02 28.43
CA LYS A 302 4.45 -1.90 28.46
C LYS A 302 5.02 -2.27 29.81
N PHE A 303 4.56 -1.62 30.87
CA PHE A 303 5.05 -1.85 32.21
C PHE A 303 4.62 -3.20 32.83
N GLY A 304 3.67 -3.89 32.20
CA GLY A 304 3.29 -5.24 32.58
C GLY A 304 4.27 -6.33 32.14
N VAL A 305 5.17 -6.05 31.19
CA VAL A 305 6.20 -7.01 30.75
C VAL A 305 7.37 -6.99 31.73
N LYS A 306 7.92 -8.18 32.06
CA LYS A 306 9.08 -8.29 32.96
C LYS A 306 10.31 -7.59 32.38
N THR A 307 11.05 -6.88 33.21
CA THR A 307 12.26 -6.11 32.83
C THR A 307 13.29 -6.92 32.02
N ALA A 308 13.38 -8.25 32.25
CA ALA A 308 14.30 -9.12 31.51
C ALA A 308 14.02 -9.20 30.00
N TYR A 309 12.82 -8.82 29.55
CA TYR A 309 12.38 -8.87 28.15
C TYR A 309 12.27 -7.49 27.50
N THR A 310 12.39 -6.39 28.27
CA THR A 310 12.20 -5.02 27.75
C THR A 310 13.32 -4.58 26.80
N ARG A 311 14.53 -5.14 26.93
CA ARG A 311 15.69 -4.73 26.12
C ARG A 311 15.49 -4.91 24.61
N ASN A 312 14.79 -5.98 24.20
CA ASN A 312 14.51 -6.29 22.80
C ASN A 312 13.00 -6.27 22.51
N ALA A 313 12.25 -5.58 23.37
CA ALA A 313 10.82 -5.48 23.20
C ALA A 313 10.47 -4.60 22.01
N THR A 314 9.42 -5.00 21.31
CA THR A 314 8.92 -4.34 20.11
C THR A 314 7.40 -4.28 20.17
N TRP A 315 6.84 -3.20 19.66
CA TRP A 315 5.40 -3.08 19.45
C TRP A 315 5.01 -3.74 18.14
N ALA A 316 4.01 -4.59 18.15
CA ALA A 316 3.40 -5.16 16.94
C ALA A 316 1.96 -4.68 16.84
N LEU A 317 1.63 -4.02 15.73
CA LEU A 317 0.30 -3.45 15.47
C LEU A 317 0.10 -3.24 13.97
N ASN A 318 -1.15 -3.11 13.52
CA ASN A 318 -1.42 -2.78 12.13
C ASN A 318 -1.39 -1.26 11.89
N ARG A 319 -1.39 -0.86 10.62
CA ARG A 319 -1.31 0.54 10.21
C ARG A 319 -2.51 1.38 10.69
N ASN A 320 -3.71 0.81 10.71
CA ASN A 320 -4.91 1.50 11.18
C ASN A 320 -4.81 1.79 12.68
N THR A 321 -4.40 0.80 13.46
CA THR A 321 -4.16 0.93 14.91
C THR A 321 -3.05 1.94 15.20
N LEU A 322 -1.97 1.95 14.39
CA LEU A 322 -0.92 2.96 14.49
C LEU A 322 -1.47 4.38 14.30
N GLY A 323 -2.38 4.54 13.33
CA GLY A 323 -3.09 5.80 13.12
C GLY A 323 -3.92 6.23 14.34
N SER A 324 -4.53 5.26 15.04
CA SER A 324 -5.27 5.54 16.28
C SER A 324 -4.35 5.90 17.45
N VAL A 325 -3.22 5.19 17.61
CA VAL A 325 -2.19 5.56 18.61
C VAL A 325 -1.72 7.00 18.41
N ARG A 326 -1.50 7.41 17.17
CA ARG A 326 -1.10 8.80 16.85
C ARG A 326 -2.16 9.85 17.20
N ARG A 327 -3.43 9.47 17.21
CA ARG A 327 -4.56 10.35 17.54
C ARG A 327 -4.86 10.46 19.02
N LEU A 328 -4.18 9.68 19.87
CA LEU A 328 -4.34 9.77 21.32
C LEU A 328 -3.96 11.15 21.83
N LYS A 329 -4.73 11.66 22.78
CA LYS A 329 -4.60 12.99 23.34
C LYS A 329 -4.39 12.93 24.84
N ASP A 330 -3.74 13.97 25.38
CA ASP A 330 -3.65 14.18 26.82
C ASP A 330 -4.95 14.80 27.38
N GLY A 331 -5.02 14.96 28.70
CA GLY A 331 -6.15 15.58 29.38
C GLY A 331 -6.42 17.03 28.96
N GLN A 332 -5.51 17.67 28.24
CA GLN A 332 -5.64 19.03 27.68
C GLN A 332 -5.93 19.01 26.18
N LYS A 333 -6.24 17.83 25.60
CA LYS A 333 -6.54 17.61 24.17
C LYS A 333 -5.36 17.80 23.22
N ASN A 334 -4.11 17.86 23.70
CA ASN A 334 -2.93 17.86 22.86
C ASN A 334 -2.60 16.41 22.45
N TYR A 335 -2.04 16.24 21.24
CA TYR A 335 -1.55 14.93 20.80
C TYR A 335 -0.35 14.50 21.62
N ILE A 336 -0.43 13.30 22.21
CA ILE A 336 0.64 12.74 23.07
C ILE A 336 1.85 12.38 22.22
N TRP A 337 1.63 11.76 21.05
CA TRP A 337 2.70 11.31 20.18
C TRP A 337 2.95 12.27 19.03
N MET A 338 4.04 13.03 19.15
CA MET A 338 4.58 13.79 18.04
C MET A 338 5.70 13.00 17.38
N PRO A 339 5.60 12.66 16.06
CA PRO A 339 6.71 12.06 15.34
C PRO A 339 7.90 13.04 15.37
N GLY A 340 9.09 12.51 15.63
CA GLY A 340 10.31 13.30 15.59
C GLY A 340 10.53 13.83 14.18
N ILE A 341 10.31 15.13 13.95
CA ILE A 341 10.61 15.80 12.67
C ILE A 341 12.12 15.89 12.42
N ALA A 342 12.94 15.63 13.46
CA ALA A 342 14.38 15.64 13.36
C ALA A 342 14.88 14.44 12.53
N LEU A 343 15.61 14.74 11.47
CA LEU A 343 16.31 13.77 10.62
C LEU A 343 17.15 12.79 11.47
N GLY A 344 16.93 11.49 11.25
CA GLY A 344 17.78 10.43 11.82
C GLY A 344 17.28 9.79 13.13
N LYS A 345 16.13 10.19 13.69
CA LYS A 345 15.54 9.44 14.81
C LYS A 345 14.51 8.45 14.30
N PRO A 346 14.62 7.14 14.61
CA PRO A 346 13.59 6.16 14.26
C PRO A 346 12.27 6.51 14.96
N ASN A 347 11.17 6.25 14.29
CA ASN A 347 9.85 6.38 14.89
C ASN A 347 9.72 5.32 16.01
N THR A 348 9.47 5.75 17.23
CA THR A 348 9.29 4.88 18.40
C THR A 348 8.00 5.22 19.11
N ILE A 349 7.39 4.22 19.76
CA ILE A 349 6.26 4.41 20.67
C ILE A 349 6.83 4.29 22.08
N ASP A 350 6.77 5.37 22.84
CA ASP A 350 7.32 5.45 24.20
C ASP A 350 8.79 4.95 24.32
N GLY A 351 9.63 5.28 23.32
CA GLY A 351 11.06 4.93 23.29
C GLY A 351 11.38 3.55 22.70
N ASP A 352 10.40 2.67 22.49
CA ASP A 352 10.61 1.34 21.94
C ASP A 352 10.22 1.27 20.45
N PRO A 353 10.91 0.45 19.63
CA PRO A 353 10.61 0.30 18.21
C PRO A 353 9.24 -0.35 18.01
N TYR A 354 8.60 -0.03 16.88
CA TYR A 354 7.38 -0.71 16.46
C TYR A 354 7.55 -1.34 15.07
N VAL A 355 6.78 -2.39 14.82
CA VAL A 355 6.71 -3.06 13.53
C VAL A 355 5.25 -3.11 13.10
N GLU A 356 5.01 -2.66 11.86
CA GLU A 356 3.68 -2.75 11.25
C GLU A 356 3.45 -4.18 10.77
N VAL A 357 2.44 -4.84 11.34
CA VAL A 357 2.03 -6.20 11.00
C VAL A 357 0.62 -6.15 10.47
N PRO A 358 0.42 -6.28 9.14
CA PRO A 358 -0.90 -6.18 8.50
C PRO A 358 -1.94 -7.17 9.04
N ASP A 359 -1.48 -8.37 9.44
CA ASP A 359 -2.35 -9.45 9.96
C ASP A 359 -2.89 -9.21 11.38
N MET A 360 -2.41 -8.16 12.07
CA MET A 360 -2.96 -7.79 13.36
C MET A 360 -4.38 -7.22 13.21
N PRO A 361 -5.32 -7.61 14.07
CA PRO A 361 -6.67 -7.07 14.02
C PRO A 361 -6.66 -5.55 14.27
N SER A 362 -7.58 -4.85 13.63
CA SER A 362 -7.88 -3.45 13.96
C SER A 362 -8.62 -3.36 15.29
N GLU A 363 -8.79 -2.14 15.78
CA GLU A 363 -9.59 -1.87 16.98
C GLU A 363 -11.01 -2.40 16.83
N GLY A 364 -11.53 -3.00 17.90
CA GLY A 364 -12.87 -3.54 17.96
C GLY A 364 -13.13 -4.24 19.29
N ALA A 365 -14.38 -4.36 19.68
CA ALA A 365 -14.77 -4.93 20.97
C ALA A 365 -14.25 -6.37 21.14
N GLY A 366 -13.48 -6.60 22.20
CA GLY A 366 -12.87 -7.90 22.49
C GLY A 366 -11.70 -8.32 21.62
N LEU A 367 -11.28 -7.50 20.65
CA LEU A 367 -10.13 -7.76 19.78
C LEU A 367 -8.81 -7.33 20.43
N TYR A 368 -7.70 -7.85 19.88
CA TYR A 368 -6.35 -7.60 20.35
C TYR A 368 -5.54 -6.82 19.31
N PRO A 369 -5.70 -5.49 19.23
CA PRO A 369 -5.08 -4.67 18.18
C PRO A 369 -3.57 -4.45 18.36
N VAL A 370 -3.04 -4.64 19.57
CA VAL A 370 -1.64 -4.38 19.91
C VAL A 370 -1.04 -5.52 20.71
N ALA A 371 0.19 -5.90 20.39
CA ALA A 371 1.03 -6.75 21.22
C ALA A 371 2.36 -6.06 21.50
N TYR A 372 2.92 -6.30 22.67
CA TYR A 372 4.21 -5.76 23.07
C TYR A 372 5.05 -6.81 23.80
N GLY A 373 6.34 -6.82 23.50
CA GLY A 373 7.32 -7.67 24.18
C GLY A 373 8.43 -8.20 23.27
N ASP A 374 9.19 -9.18 23.75
CA ASP A 374 10.28 -9.85 23.03
C ASP A 374 9.74 -11.06 22.26
N PHE A 375 9.29 -10.84 21.03
CA PHE A 375 8.74 -11.89 20.16
C PHE A 375 9.76 -13.00 19.86
N SER A 376 11.05 -12.69 19.80
CA SER A 376 12.09 -13.66 19.48
C SER A 376 12.26 -14.71 20.58
N LYS A 377 11.99 -14.36 21.84
CA LYS A 377 11.95 -15.29 22.97
C LYS A 377 10.58 -15.94 23.14
N ALA A 378 9.53 -15.19 22.85
CA ALA A 378 8.16 -15.63 23.06
C ALA A 378 7.70 -16.71 22.09
N TYR A 379 8.02 -16.55 20.80
CA TYR A 379 7.47 -17.38 19.73
C TYR A 379 8.56 -18.14 18.98
N THR A 380 8.32 -19.40 18.69
CA THR A 380 9.19 -20.22 17.87
C THR A 380 8.45 -20.73 16.64
N LEU A 381 8.90 -20.31 15.46
CA LEU A 381 8.47 -20.78 14.16
C LEU A 381 9.38 -21.92 13.71
N VAL A 382 8.81 -22.98 13.17
CA VAL A 382 9.51 -24.18 12.77
C VAL A 382 9.27 -24.47 11.29
N ASP A 383 10.30 -24.43 10.49
CA ASP A 383 10.27 -24.81 9.08
C ASP A 383 10.69 -26.28 8.95
N ARG A 384 9.83 -27.14 8.41
CA ARG A 384 10.18 -28.53 8.12
C ARG A 384 10.57 -28.73 6.68
N ILE A 385 9.77 -28.23 5.75
CA ILE A 385 10.00 -28.31 4.31
C ILE A 385 9.82 -26.89 3.78
N GLN A 386 10.82 -26.41 3.06
CA GLN A 386 10.68 -25.19 2.27
C GLN A 386 9.63 -25.41 1.17
N MET A 387 9.18 -24.36 0.55
CA MET A 387 8.22 -24.47 -0.54
C MET A 387 8.74 -25.39 -1.63
N SER A 388 7.97 -26.40 -1.99
CA SER A 388 8.23 -27.30 -3.11
C SER A 388 7.12 -27.17 -4.13
N MET A 389 7.49 -27.10 -5.42
CA MET A 389 6.58 -27.08 -6.55
C MET A 389 6.66 -28.41 -7.27
N LEU A 390 5.52 -28.99 -7.60
CA LEU A 390 5.39 -30.15 -8.48
C LEU A 390 4.53 -29.74 -9.67
N ARG A 391 5.07 -29.84 -10.88
CA ARG A 391 4.35 -29.71 -12.13
C ARG A 391 3.81 -31.08 -12.55
N ASP A 392 2.51 -31.23 -12.63
CA ASP A 392 1.84 -32.46 -13.03
C ASP A 392 1.05 -32.26 -14.34
N PRO A 393 1.59 -32.69 -15.48
CA PRO A 393 0.90 -32.61 -16.76
C PRO A 393 -0.05 -33.82 -17.01
N TYR A 394 -0.05 -34.82 -16.12
CA TYR A 394 -0.74 -36.10 -16.39
C TYR A 394 -2.14 -36.16 -15.80
N THR A 395 -2.34 -35.66 -14.59
CA THR A 395 -3.62 -35.79 -13.87
C THR A 395 -4.77 -35.07 -14.59
N GLN A 396 -4.49 -33.97 -15.25
CA GLN A 396 -5.49 -33.17 -15.98
C GLN A 396 -5.28 -33.20 -17.52
N ALA A 397 -4.49 -34.12 -18.03
CA ALA A 397 -4.19 -34.23 -19.46
C ALA A 397 -5.43 -34.34 -20.34
N THR A 398 -6.48 -35.05 -19.88
CA THR A 398 -7.76 -35.17 -20.60
C THR A 398 -8.51 -33.85 -20.70
N GLY A 399 -8.27 -32.90 -19.79
CA GLY A 399 -8.84 -31.56 -19.81
C GLY A 399 -7.94 -30.52 -20.49
N GLY A 400 -6.76 -30.90 -21.01
CA GLY A 400 -5.79 -29.97 -21.60
C GLY A 400 -5.18 -29.00 -20.60
N ASN A 401 -5.11 -29.40 -19.32
CA ASN A 401 -4.58 -28.55 -18.25
C ASN A 401 -3.32 -29.18 -17.62
N VAL A 402 -2.37 -28.34 -17.25
CA VAL A 402 -1.22 -28.69 -16.43
C VAL A 402 -1.48 -28.20 -14.99
N ARG A 403 -1.27 -29.10 -14.04
CA ARG A 403 -1.50 -28.84 -12.62
C ARG A 403 -0.20 -28.49 -11.92
N PHE A 404 -0.20 -27.36 -11.20
CA PHE A 404 0.90 -26.96 -10.32
C PHE A 404 0.48 -27.16 -8.87
N ILE A 405 1.26 -27.96 -8.14
CA ILE A 405 1.04 -28.28 -6.73
C ILE A 405 2.17 -27.68 -5.92
N PHE A 406 1.85 -26.67 -5.15
CA PHE A 406 2.77 -26.07 -4.18
C PHE A 406 2.46 -26.60 -2.79
N ARG A 407 3.49 -26.89 -2.03
CA ARG A 407 3.33 -27.28 -0.63
C ARG A 407 4.48 -26.78 0.22
N LYS A 408 4.15 -26.46 1.47
CA LYS A 408 5.09 -26.04 2.49
C LYS A 408 4.66 -26.62 3.84
N ARG A 409 5.61 -26.95 4.71
CA ARG A 409 5.32 -27.43 6.06
C ARG A 409 5.95 -26.52 7.08
N ILE A 410 5.12 -25.91 7.91
CA ILE A 410 5.51 -25.02 8.98
C ILE A 410 4.78 -25.38 10.28
N GLY A 411 5.42 -25.08 11.39
CA GLY A 411 4.84 -25.13 12.73
C GLY A 411 5.15 -23.86 13.48
N GLY A 412 4.37 -23.53 14.47
CA GLY A 412 4.64 -22.36 15.30
C GLY A 412 3.83 -22.40 16.57
N GLN A 413 4.44 -21.96 17.65
CA GLN A 413 3.79 -21.91 18.95
C GLN A 413 4.46 -20.90 19.88
N VAL A 414 3.71 -20.36 20.83
CA VAL A 414 4.22 -19.53 21.91
C VAL A 414 4.97 -20.40 22.91
N THR A 415 6.29 -20.31 22.91
CA THR A 415 7.15 -21.10 23.82
C THR A 415 7.33 -20.44 25.19
N LEU A 416 7.33 -19.09 25.26
CA LEU A 416 7.52 -18.33 26.47
C LEU A 416 6.50 -17.19 26.52
N ALA A 417 5.31 -17.49 27.06
CA ALA A 417 4.19 -16.56 27.05
C ALA A 417 4.42 -15.29 27.89
N GLU A 418 5.28 -15.34 28.92
CA GLU A 418 5.59 -14.20 29.78
C GLU A 418 6.45 -13.10 29.11
N ALA A 419 7.03 -13.41 27.93
CA ALA A 419 7.88 -12.46 27.19
C ALA A 419 7.06 -11.48 26.33
N ILE A 420 5.78 -11.74 26.10
CA ILE A 420 4.85 -10.87 25.38
C ILE A 420 3.56 -10.66 26.17
N ARG A 421 2.90 -9.55 25.86
CA ARG A 421 1.53 -9.25 26.34
C ARG A 421 0.70 -8.71 25.20
N LYS A 422 -0.61 -8.88 25.28
CA LYS A 422 -1.58 -8.39 24.28
C LYS A 422 -2.56 -7.41 24.92
N LEU A 423 -2.88 -6.34 24.19
CA LEU A 423 -3.87 -5.35 24.58
C LEU A 423 -5.24 -5.81 24.09
N LYS A 424 -6.19 -5.91 24.99
CA LYS A 424 -7.58 -6.23 24.67
C LYS A 424 -8.44 -4.98 24.71
N CYS A 425 -9.21 -4.73 23.66
CA CYS A 425 -10.23 -3.69 23.69
C CYS A 425 -11.40 -4.17 24.58
N SER A 426 -11.32 -3.88 25.86
CA SER A 426 -12.36 -4.14 26.86
C SER A 426 -12.24 -3.19 28.04
N VAL A 427 -13.32 -3.06 28.78
CA VAL A 427 -13.36 -2.30 30.05
C VAL A 427 -12.72 -3.09 31.17
#